data_60d8a9b87a59b48af80a48fa141ee1a5
#
_entry.id   60d8a9b87a59b48af80a48fa141ee1a5
#
_cell.length_a   1.000
_cell.length_b   1.000
_cell.length_c   1.000
_cell.angle_alpha   90.00
_cell.angle_beta   90.00
_cell.angle_gamma   90.00
#
_symmetry.space_group_name_H-M   'P 1'
#
loop_
_entity.id
_entity.type
_entity.pdbx_description
1 polymer ?
#
loop_
_entity_poly.entity_id
_entity_poly.type
_entity_poly.pdbx_seq_one_letter_code
_entity_poly.pdbx_strand_id
1 'polypeptide(L)'
;LRLLRAWKRLPSHSPPALRVLVDWDMVNQKVLQYAKDYRYSLIKGITETTQEQTQQAITDWMLEGSPLDALTSRLELIYDNPVRAEMIATTEVTRLFAEGNRQAWETTGFVNQMVIQTAEDDRVCPICSPLSGTHISVADHDAIPPFHVRCRCWLKPVVDTGAVQEQRRKRLGL
;
A
#
# COMPACT_ATOMS: atom_id res chain seq x y z
N LEU A 1 -1.09 16.23 -5.13
CA LEU A 1 -0.71 17.02 -3.94
C LEU A 1 -1.66 16.84 -2.73
N ARG A 2 -2.94 16.46 -2.91
CA ARG A 2 -3.88 16.25 -1.79
C ARG A 2 -3.83 14.81 -1.22
N LEU A 3 -3.56 13.77 -2.00
CA LEU A 3 -3.24 12.42 -1.50
C LEU A 3 -1.93 12.43 -0.71
N LEU A 4 -0.94 13.20 -1.19
CA LEU A 4 0.29 13.46 -0.45
C LEU A 4 -0.01 14.06 0.93
N ARG A 5 -1.09 14.84 1.07
CA ARG A 5 -1.58 15.36 2.36
C ARG A 5 -2.40 14.33 3.16
N ALA A 6 -3.09 13.39 2.50
CA ALA A 6 -3.80 12.30 3.18
C ALA A 6 -2.82 11.25 3.73
N TRP A 7 -1.73 10.97 3.02
CA TRP A 7 -0.64 10.13 3.51
C TRP A 7 0.18 10.79 4.63
N LYS A 8 0.26 12.12 4.66
CA LYS A 8 0.79 12.87 5.83
C LYS A 8 -0.03 12.65 7.10
N ARG A 9 -1.28 12.21 6.97
CA ARG A 9 -2.10 11.70 8.06
C ARG A 9 -2.02 10.18 8.06
N LEU A 10 -0.88 9.61 8.51
CA LEU A 10 -0.83 8.20 8.83
C LEU A 10 -2.05 7.80 9.65
N PRO A 11 -2.63 6.61 9.40
CA PRO A 11 -3.66 6.08 10.25
C PRO A 11 -3.21 6.19 11.71
N SER A 12 -4.15 6.47 12.59
CA SER A 12 -3.95 6.68 14.02
C SER A 12 -3.13 5.59 14.74
N HIS A 13 -2.91 4.46 14.07
CA HIS A 13 -2.22 3.26 14.55
C HIS A 13 -0.69 3.28 14.34
N SER A 14 -0.14 4.23 13.57
CA SER A 14 1.33 4.32 13.45
C SER A 14 1.90 4.99 14.69
N PRO A 15 2.92 4.41 15.34
CA PRO A 15 3.58 5.02 16.48
C PRO A 15 4.02 6.45 16.15
N PRO A 16 3.82 7.45 17.04
CA PRO A 16 4.21 8.85 16.79
C PRO A 16 5.66 9.03 16.36
N ALA A 17 6.56 8.16 16.82
CA ALA A 17 7.97 8.18 16.48
C ALA A 17 8.23 7.88 14.98
N LEU A 18 7.39 7.04 14.34
CA LEU A 18 7.50 6.72 12.91
C LEU A 18 7.09 7.88 12.01
N ARG A 19 6.19 8.76 12.48
CA ARG A 19 5.69 9.89 11.70
C ARG A 19 6.74 10.96 11.42
N VAL A 20 7.76 11.08 12.27
CA VAL A 20 8.78 12.13 12.19
C VAL A 20 10.00 11.71 11.35
N LEU A 21 10.19 10.42 11.12
CA LEU A 21 11.40 9.85 10.53
C LEU A 21 11.21 9.38 9.08
N VAL A 22 10.00 9.45 8.54
CA VAL A 22 9.71 9.05 7.16
C VAL A 22 9.78 10.26 6.24
N ASP A 23 10.61 10.17 5.21
CA ASP A 23 10.60 11.11 4.08
C ASP A 23 9.42 10.74 3.15
N TRP A 24 8.30 11.41 3.37
CA TRP A 24 7.07 11.16 2.62
C TRP A 24 7.15 11.55 1.16
N ASP A 25 7.98 12.52 0.80
CA ASP A 25 8.12 12.93 -0.59
C ASP A 25 8.87 11.84 -1.37
N MET A 26 9.91 11.25 -0.77
CA MET A 26 10.61 10.10 -1.34
C MET A 26 9.71 8.86 -1.43
N VAL A 27 8.95 8.54 -0.38
CA VAL A 27 8.02 7.40 -0.37
C VAL A 27 6.96 7.55 -1.47
N ASN A 28 6.39 8.73 -1.60
CA ASN A 28 5.38 9.01 -2.62
C ASN A 28 5.92 8.85 -4.04
N GLN A 29 7.16 9.32 -4.30
CA GLN A 29 7.81 9.14 -5.60
C GLN A 29 8.04 7.66 -5.92
N LYS A 30 8.50 6.86 -4.94
CA LYS A 30 8.70 5.41 -5.10
C LYS A 30 7.39 4.66 -5.35
N VAL A 31 6.32 4.99 -4.61
CA VAL A 31 5.01 4.35 -4.80
C VAL A 31 4.41 4.73 -6.15
N LEU A 32 4.57 5.97 -6.58
CA LEU A 32 4.15 6.41 -7.92
C LEU A 32 4.94 5.67 -9.01
N GLN A 33 6.25 5.50 -8.85
CA GLN A 33 7.07 4.73 -9.78
C GLN A 33 6.63 3.25 -9.79
N TYR A 34 6.40 2.66 -8.63
CA TYR A 34 5.85 1.30 -8.52
C TYR A 34 4.52 1.18 -9.28
N ALA A 35 3.59 2.12 -9.12
CA ALA A 35 2.31 2.11 -9.84
C ALA A 35 2.48 2.15 -11.37
N LYS A 36 3.54 2.83 -11.86
CA LYS A 36 3.89 2.89 -13.29
C LYS A 36 4.54 1.61 -13.81
N ASP A 37 5.31 0.93 -12.98
CA ASP A 37 6.08 -0.25 -13.40
C ASP A 37 5.30 -1.55 -13.19
N TYR A 38 4.31 -1.53 -12.29
CA TYR A 38 3.53 -2.69 -11.93
C TYR A 38 2.61 -3.16 -13.07
N ARG A 39 2.58 -4.47 -13.31
CA ARG A 39 1.86 -5.07 -14.46
C ARG A 39 0.43 -5.50 -14.16
N TYR A 40 -0.16 -5.10 -13.02
CA TYR A 40 -1.55 -5.38 -12.66
C TYR A 40 -1.93 -6.88 -12.79
N SER A 41 -1.08 -7.76 -12.29
CA SER A 41 -1.14 -9.22 -12.49
C SER A 41 -2.44 -9.89 -12.00
N LEU A 42 -3.17 -9.25 -11.08
CA LEU A 42 -4.47 -9.74 -10.61
C LEU A 42 -5.63 -9.40 -11.54
N ILE A 43 -5.43 -8.50 -12.51
CA ILE A 43 -6.46 -8.15 -13.49
C ILE A 43 -6.33 -9.12 -14.66
N LYS A 44 -7.31 -10.02 -14.82
CA LYS A 44 -7.32 -11.03 -15.88
C LYS A 44 -8.18 -10.59 -17.08
N GLY A 45 -7.82 -11.11 -18.27
CA GLY A 45 -8.61 -10.91 -19.49
C GLY A 45 -8.63 -9.46 -19.97
N ILE A 46 -7.51 -8.77 -19.91
CA ILE A 46 -7.34 -7.42 -20.45
C ILE A 46 -6.31 -7.41 -21.58
N THR A 47 -6.47 -6.47 -22.51
CA THR A 47 -5.50 -6.18 -23.55
C THR A 47 -4.39 -5.28 -23.00
N GLU A 48 -3.28 -5.16 -23.73
CA GLU A 48 -2.20 -4.23 -23.39
C GLU A 48 -2.73 -2.78 -23.31
N THR A 49 -3.53 -2.36 -24.26
CA THR A 49 -4.17 -1.03 -24.25
C THR A 49 -5.03 -0.81 -22.99
N THR A 50 -5.82 -1.81 -22.58
CA THR A 50 -6.64 -1.71 -21.37
C THR A 50 -5.76 -1.63 -20.12
N GLN A 51 -4.62 -2.35 -20.11
CA GLN A 51 -3.65 -2.28 -19.03
C GLN A 51 -3.04 -0.88 -18.92
N GLU A 52 -2.62 -0.29 -20.04
CA GLU A 52 -2.07 1.07 -20.10
C GLU A 52 -3.08 2.12 -19.62
N GLN A 53 -4.33 2.03 -20.08
CA GLN A 53 -5.41 2.91 -19.64
C GLN A 53 -5.67 2.79 -18.12
N THR A 54 -5.65 1.56 -17.58
CA THR A 54 -5.80 1.30 -16.15
C THR A 54 -4.65 1.93 -15.36
N GLN A 55 -3.42 1.73 -15.82
CA GLN A 55 -2.21 2.29 -15.21
C GLN A 55 -2.28 3.82 -15.19
N GLN A 56 -2.66 4.43 -16.32
CA GLN A 56 -2.81 5.88 -16.40
C GLN A 56 -3.89 6.39 -15.44
N ALA A 57 -5.06 5.76 -15.41
CA ALA A 57 -6.16 6.14 -14.51
C ALA A 57 -5.75 6.10 -13.03
N ILE A 58 -5.01 5.07 -12.62
CA ILE A 58 -4.51 4.93 -11.25
C ILE A 58 -3.43 5.98 -10.95
N THR A 59 -2.51 6.21 -11.87
CA THR A 59 -1.44 7.20 -11.73
C THR A 59 -2.00 8.61 -11.59
N ASP A 60 -2.94 8.99 -12.45
CA ASP A 60 -3.60 10.30 -12.40
C ASP A 60 -4.40 10.47 -11.10
N TRP A 61 -5.14 9.43 -10.70
CA TRP A 61 -5.86 9.43 -9.43
C TRP A 61 -4.92 9.66 -8.23
N MET A 62 -3.75 9.01 -8.21
CA MET A 62 -2.74 9.22 -7.17
C MET A 62 -2.21 10.65 -7.16
N LEU A 63 -1.91 11.21 -8.33
CA LEU A 63 -1.38 12.58 -8.45
C LEU A 63 -2.39 13.64 -8.03
N GLU A 64 -3.66 13.43 -8.34
CA GLU A 64 -4.75 14.35 -7.99
C GLU A 64 -5.13 14.28 -6.50
N GLY A 65 -4.92 13.13 -5.86
CA GLY A 65 -5.38 12.90 -4.51
C GLY A 65 -6.90 12.83 -4.38
N SER A 66 -7.53 12.30 -5.40
CA SER A 66 -8.98 12.14 -5.48
C SER A 66 -9.49 11.01 -4.60
N PRO A 67 -10.78 10.97 -4.19
CA PRO A 67 -11.36 9.86 -3.44
C PRO A 67 -11.47 8.60 -4.30
N LEU A 68 -11.69 7.44 -3.65
CA LEU A 68 -11.77 6.13 -4.31
C LEU A 68 -12.87 6.09 -5.39
N ASP A 69 -13.99 6.74 -5.14
CA ASP A 69 -15.12 6.79 -6.08
C ASP A 69 -14.72 7.41 -7.42
N ALA A 70 -13.82 8.41 -7.42
CA ALA A 70 -13.32 9.01 -8.64
C ALA A 70 -12.47 8.02 -9.46
N LEU A 71 -11.67 7.16 -8.81
CA LEU A 71 -10.95 6.07 -9.49
C LEU A 71 -11.93 5.04 -10.05
N THR A 72 -12.91 4.62 -9.26
CA THR A 72 -13.94 3.66 -9.68
C THR A 72 -14.65 4.15 -10.93
N SER A 73 -15.09 5.41 -10.97
CA SER A 73 -15.76 6.00 -12.14
C SER A 73 -14.87 6.01 -13.39
N ARG A 74 -13.58 6.29 -13.25
CA ARG A 74 -12.63 6.23 -14.38
C ARG A 74 -12.45 4.81 -14.92
N LEU A 75 -12.33 3.84 -14.02
CA LEU A 75 -12.22 2.44 -14.40
C LEU A 75 -13.51 1.92 -15.02
N GLU A 76 -14.67 2.42 -14.60
CA GLU A 76 -15.95 2.09 -15.22
C GLU A 76 -15.98 2.47 -16.71
N LEU A 77 -15.45 3.62 -17.07
CA LEU A 77 -15.32 4.05 -18.48
C LEU A 77 -14.38 3.14 -19.30
N ILE A 78 -13.38 2.53 -18.66
CA ILE A 78 -12.44 1.60 -19.33
C ILE A 78 -13.03 0.21 -19.51
N TYR A 79 -13.73 -0.27 -18.49
CA TYR A 79 -14.19 -1.67 -18.42
C TYR A 79 -15.65 -1.87 -18.80
N ASP A 80 -16.44 -0.80 -18.92
CA ASP A 80 -17.89 -0.81 -19.15
C ASP A 80 -18.62 -1.80 -18.20
N ASN A 81 -18.15 -1.84 -16.95
CA ASN A 81 -18.68 -2.75 -15.92
C ASN A 81 -18.39 -2.20 -14.52
N PRO A 82 -19.42 -1.65 -13.81
CA PRO A 82 -19.23 -1.02 -12.52
C PRO A 82 -18.73 -1.97 -11.43
N VAL A 83 -19.18 -3.23 -11.44
CA VAL A 83 -18.73 -4.23 -10.45
C VAL A 83 -17.26 -4.57 -10.66
N ARG A 84 -16.83 -4.70 -11.92
CA ARG A 84 -15.43 -4.95 -12.26
C ARG A 84 -14.56 -3.73 -11.94
N ALA A 85 -15.02 -2.54 -12.23
CA ALA A 85 -14.31 -1.28 -11.93
C ALA A 85 -14.07 -1.11 -10.43
N GLU A 86 -15.10 -1.27 -9.60
CA GLU A 86 -15.02 -1.22 -8.14
C GLU A 86 -14.06 -2.30 -7.59
N MET A 87 -14.14 -3.50 -8.12
CA MET A 87 -13.28 -4.61 -7.74
C MET A 87 -11.80 -4.33 -8.04
N ILE A 88 -11.49 -3.77 -9.21
CA ILE A 88 -10.12 -3.37 -9.59
C ILE A 88 -9.67 -2.20 -8.71
N ALA A 89 -10.47 -1.15 -8.57
CA ALA A 89 -10.14 0.02 -7.77
C ALA A 89 -9.77 -0.38 -6.33
N THR A 90 -10.60 -1.16 -5.66
CA THR A 90 -10.35 -1.58 -4.28
C THR A 90 -9.12 -2.48 -4.14
N THR A 91 -8.89 -3.39 -5.09
CA THR A 91 -7.74 -4.29 -5.07
C THR A 91 -6.43 -3.53 -5.27
N GLU A 92 -6.37 -2.65 -6.26
CA GLU A 92 -5.15 -1.92 -6.58
C GLU A 92 -4.85 -0.83 -5.55
N VAL A 93 -5.86 -0.20 -4.98
CA VAL A 93 -5.65 0.72 -3.84
C VAL A 93 -5.09 -0.02 -2.63
N THR A 94 -5.58 -1.23 -2.32
CA THR A 94 -5.00 -2.08 -1.25
C THR A 94 -3.52 -2.36 -1.52
N ARG A 95 -3.14 -2.68 -2.76
CA ARG A 95 -1.76 -2.91 -3.17
C ARG A 95 -0.88 -1.68 -2.95
N LEU A 96 -1.33 -0.53 -3.43
CA LEU A 96 -0.59 0.73 -3.30
C LEU A 96 -0.41 1.13 -1.84
N PHE A 97 -1.40 0.89 -0.99
CA PHE A 97 -1.29 1.10 0.46
C PHE A 97 -0.27 0.15 1.11
N ALA A 98 -0.29 -1.13 0.76
CA ALA A 98 0.66 -2.11 1.29
C ALA A 98 2.09 -1.75 0.90
N GLU A 99 2.33 -1.45 -0.38
CA GLU A 99 3.66 -1.08 -0.89
C GLU A 99 4.13 0.26 -0.31
N GLY A 100 3.26 1.26 -0.22
CA GLY A 100 3.60 2.55 0.38
C GLY A 100 3.98 2.44 1.86
N ASN A 101 3.25 1.64 2.63
CA ASN A 101 3.60 1.37 4.02
C ASN A 101 4.94 0.62 4.12
N ARG A 102 5.14 -0.42 3.30
CA ARG A 102 6.39 -1.18 3.27
C ARG A 102 7.58 -0.26 2.99
N GLN A 103 7.52 0.56 1.93
CA GLN A 103 8.58 1.50 1.57
C GLN A 103 8.83 2.55 2.66
N ALA A 104 7.76 3.08 3.27
CA ALA A 104 7.88 4.00 4.38
C ALA A 104 8.65 3.38 5.55
N TRP A 105 8.33 2.15 5.93
CA TRP A 105 8.98 1.45 7.04
C TRP A 105 10.41 1.06 6.71
N GLU A 106 10.68 0.58 5.50
CA GLU A 106 12.03 0.25 5.03
C GLU A 106 12.98 1.45 5.16
N THR A 107 12.50 2.66 4.83
CA THR A 107 13.32 3.87 4.92
C THR A 107 13.67 4.30 6.35
N THR A 108 12.94 3.79 7.35
CA THR A 108 13.21 4.15 8.76
C THR A 108 14.48 3.50 9.32
N GLY A 109 14.88 2.34 8.78
CA GLY A 109 16.03 1.57 9.24
C GLY A 109 15.83 0.83 10.58
N PHE A 110 14.64 0.92 11.19
CA PHE A 110 14.30 0.20 12.44
C PHE A 110 13.05 -0.68 12.33
N VAL A 111 12.55 -0.89 11.12
CA VAL A 111 11.54 -1.89 10.80
C VAL A 111 12.16 -2.89 9.83
N ASN A 112 12.50 -4.07 10.32
CA ASN A 112 13.08 -5.14 9.52
C ASN A 112 12.04 -6.20 9.11
N GLN A 113 10.93 -6.25 9.83
CA GLN A 113 9.84 -7.20 9.62
C GLN A 113 8.49 -6.52 9.67
N MET A 114 7.55 -7.13 8.96
CA MET A 114 6.13 -6.79 8.98
C MET A 114 5.32 -8.04 9.31
N VAL A 115 4.13 -7.84 9.86
CA VAL A 115 3.18 -8.93 10.13
C VAL A 115 1.96 -8.73 9.25
N ILE A 116 1.58 -9.80 8.55
CA ILE A 116 0.33 -9.84 7.79
C ILE A 116 -0.83 -9.92 8.78
N GLN A 117 -1.80 -9.03 8.64
CA GLN A 117 -3.03 -9.01 9.43
C GLN A 117 -4.23 -9.23 8.51
N THR A 118 -5.18 -10.02 8.97
CA THR A 118 -6.47 -10.21 8.30
C THR A 118 -7.55 -9.36 8.97
N ALA A 119 -8.73 -9.28 8.36
CA ALA A 119 -9.84 -8.49 8.90
C ALA A 119 -10.49 -9.08 10.17
N GLU A 120 -10.09 -10.30 10.58
CA GLU A 120 -10.55 -11.00 11.79
C GLU A 120 -12.09 -11.10 11.93
N ASP A 121 -12.80 -11.17 10.79
CA ASP A 121 -14.24 -11.34 10.71
C ASP A 121 -14.61 -12.64 9.97
N ASP A 122 -15.88 -12.99 9.96
CA ASP A 122 -16.45 -14.18 9.30
C ASP A 122 -16.30 -14.18 7.76
N ARG A 123 -15.86 -13.06 7.17
CA ARG A 123 -15.63 -12.90 5.73
C ARG A 123 -14.15 -13.05 5.35
N VAL A 124 -13.29 -13.47 6.27
CA VAL A 124 -11.89 -13.81 5.93
C VAL A 124 -11.89 -15.07 5.07
N CYS A 125 -11.30 -14.97 3.88
CA CYS A 125 -11.28 -16.07 2.93
C CYS A 125 -10.25 -17.15 3.32
N PRO A 126 -10.40 -18.40 2.81
CA PRO A 126 -9.47 -19.50 3.09
C PRO A 126 -8.02 -19.24 2.64
N ILE A 127 -7.80 -18.33 1.68
CA ILE A 127 -6.45 -17.93 1.23
C ILE A 127 -5.77 -17.06 2.28
N CYS A 128 -6.51 -16.10 2.85
CA CYS A 128 -5.96 -15.13 3.79
C CYS A 128 -5.89 -15.64 5.24
N SER A 129 -6.83 -16.50 5.64
CA SER A 129 -6.92 -17.01 7.00
C SER A 129 -5.59 -17.58 7.53
N PRO A 130 -4.87 -18.46 6.81
CA PRO A 130 -3.60 -19.02 7.27
C PRO A 130 -2.45 -18.02 7.28
N LEU A 131 -2.59 -16.86 6.63
CA LEU A 131 -1.55 -15.82 6.56
C LEU A 131 -1.58 -14.88 7.76
N SER A 132 -2.66 -14.89 8.56
CA SER A 132 -2.79 -14.00 9.73
C SER A 132 -1.67 -14.26 10.73
N GLY A 133 -0.99 -13.21 11.15
CA GLY A 133 0.13 -13.30 12.08
C GLY A 133 1.47 -13.73 11.44
N THR A 134 1.52 -14.00 10.16
CA THR A 134 2.78 -14.36 9.47
C THR A 134 3.73 -13.18 9.43
N HIS A 135 4.97 -13.41 9.86
CA HIS A 135 6.07 -12.45 9.78
C HIS A 135 6.75 -12.54 8.41
N ILE A 136 6.94 -11.39 7.77
CA ILE A 136 7.64 -11.25 6.50
C ILE A 136 8.70 -10.17 6.60
N SER A 137 9.76 -10.25 5.78
CA SER A 137 10.78 -9.21 5.71
C SER A 137 10.23 -7.93 5.10
N VAL A 138 10.66 -6.77 5.59
CA VAL A 138 10.35 -5.48 4.95
C VAL A 138 10.95 -5.36 3.54
N ALA A 139 11.98 -6.15 3.23
CA ALA A 139 12.59 -6.20 1.90
C ALA A 139 11.84 -7.12 0.92
N ASP A 140 10.85 -7.89 1.38
CA ASP A 140 10.10 -8.82 0.55
C ASP A 140 8.91 -8.10 -0.11
N HIS A 141 9.05 -7.83 -1.40
CA HIS A 141 8.04 -7.14 -2.21
C HIS A 141 6.90 -8.04 -2.66
N ASP A 142 7.13 -9.36 -2.72
CA ASP A 142 6.17 -10.31 -3.29
C ASP A 142 5.22 -10.88 -2.24
N ALA A 143 5.60 -10.81 -0.96
CA ALA A 143 4.85 -11.36 0.15
C ALA A 143 3.83 -10.40 0.77
N ILE A 144 3.53 -9.28 0.11
CA ILE A 144 2.60 -8.25 0.61
C ILE A 144 1.20 -8.36 -0.01
N PRO A 145 0.12 -7.93 0.71
CA PRO A 145 -1.21 -7.89 0.14
C PRO A 145 -1.31 -6.90 -1.05
N PRO A 146 -2.28 -7.09 -1.95
CA PRO A 146 -3.36 -8.07 -1.92
C PRO A 146 -2.93 -9.44 -2.45
N PHE A 147 -3.34 -10.53 -1.81
CA PHE A 147 -3.07 -11.91 -2.24
C PHE A 147 -4.07 -12.43 -3.27
N HIS A 148 -5.21 -11.78 -3.37
CA HIS A 148 -6.30 -12.04 -4.31
C HIS A 148 -7.15 -10.79 -4.52
N VAL A 149 -8.03 -10.83 -5.49
CA VAL A 149 -9.00 -9.75 -5.75
C VAL A 149 -9.88 -9.51 -4.52
N ARG A 150 -10.12 -8.24 -4.17
CA ARG A 150 -10.84 -7.79 -2.96
C ARG A 150 -10.23 -8.29 -1.65
N CYS A 151 -8.91 -8.49 -1.62
CA CYS A 151 -8.19 -8.80 -0.40
C CYS A 151 -8.31 -7.66 0.62
N ARG A 152 -8.60 -8.01 1.88
CA ARG A 152 -8.74 -7.06 2.99
C ARG A 152 -7.62 -7.17 4.02
N CYS A 153 -6.54 -7.87 3.66
CA CYS A 153 -5.35 -7.95 4.50
C CYS A 153 -4.59 -6.63 4.49
N TRP A 154 -3.88 -6.39 5.56
CA TRP A 154 -3.02 -5.22 5.73
C TRP A 154 -1.72 -5.62 6.44
N LEU A 155 -0.77 -4.70 6.52
CA LEU A 155 0.53 -4.92 7.12
C LEU A 155 0.68 -4.13 8.42
N LYS A 156 1.32 -4.74 9.42
CA LYS A 156 1.70 -4.12 10.68
C LYS A 156 3.21 -4.16 10.82
N PRO A 157 3.92 -3.03 11.12
CA PRO A 157 5.35 -3.04 11.29
C PRO A 157 5.76 -3.70 12.62
N VAL A 158 6.87 -4.43 12.59
CA VAL A 158 7.58 -4.86 13.80
C VAL A 158 8.71 -3.86 14.04
N VAL A 159 8.54 -3.01 15.06
CA VAL A 159 9.47 -1.91 15.35
C VAL A 159 10.56 -2.39 16.30
N ASP A 160 11.83 -2.25 15.88
CA ASP A 160 12.98 -2.41 16.77
C ASP A 160 13.13 -1.15 17.65
N THR A 161 12.66 -1.27 18.88
CA THR A 161 12.69 -0.18 19.87
C THR A 161 14.10 0.21 20.29
N GLY A 162 15.06 -0.74 20.24
CA GLY A 162 16.48 -0.47 20.51
C GLY A 162 17.08 0.42 19.43
N ALA A 163 16.85 0.06 18.15
CA ALA A 163 17.29 0.86 17.00
C ALA A 163 16.67 2.28 17.01
N VAL A 164 15.40 2.41 17.39
CA VAL A 164 14.74 3.73 17.55
C VAL A 164 15.43 4.57 18.62
N GLN A 165 15.75 3.98 19.78
CA GLN A 165 16.44 4.69 20.86
C GLN A 165 17.85 5.13 20.45
N GLU A 166 18.60 4.27 19.80
CA GLU A 166 19.95 4.55 19.32
C GLU A 166 19.94 5.69 18.28
N GLN A 167 19.02 5.66 17.32
CA GLN A 167 18.88 6.72 16.34
C GLN A 167 18.50 8.06 16.99
N ARG A 168 17.63 8.02 18.01
CA ARG A 168 17.26 9.19 18.78
C ARG A 168 18.47 9.79 19.53
N ARG A 169 19.30 8.94 20.16
CA ARG A 169 20.53 9.36 20.83
C ARG A 169 21.49 10.05 19.86
N LYS A 170 21.79 9.43 18.73
CA LYS A 170 22.63 10.00 17.68
C LYS A 170 22.13 11.37 17.22
N ARG A 171 20.83 11.53 17.05
CA ARG A 171 20.22 12.80 16.63
C ARG A 171 20.32 13.89 17.69
N LEU A 172 20.34 13.53 18.97
CA LEU A 172 20.47 14.45 20.10
C LEU A 172 21.92 14.70 20.51
N GLY A 173 22.90 14.03 19.86
CA GLY A 173 24.32 14.13 20.19
C GLY A 173 24.68 13.48 21.53
N LEU A 174 23.91 12.47 21.97
CA LEU A 174 24.07 11.77 23.24
C LEU A 174 24.77 10.41 23.05
#